data_e468661c076eea8f18174588b09c559c
#
_entry.id   e468661c076eea8f18174588b09c559c
#
_cell.length_a   1.000
_cell.length_b   1.000
_cell.length_c   1.000
_cell.angle_alpha   90.00
_cell.angle_beta   90.00
_cell.angle_gamma   90.00
#
_symmetry.space_group_name_H-M   'P 1'
#
loop_
_entity.id
_entity.type
_entity.pdbx_description
1 polymer ?
#
loop_
_entity_poly.entity_id
_entity_poly.type
_entity_poly.pdbx_seq_one_letter_code
_entity_poly.pdbx_strand_id
1 'polypeptide(L)'
;MKKFIIVIMVSHFVTSCSTTMNQAVYDKQSKTKMLVGLSNRGGLQQDPFSVWFNKEYGAYALNKEAVQVIKNDSENLSIMLFMGTWCGDSRREVPRIYRILDAVDFDESRLTLINMDREKNSPDGEETGLNIHHVPTLILYKNSSEIGRVIESPIQSLEEDMAAIINGERYTPNYSDFGAN
;
A
#
# COMPACT_ATOMS: atom_id res chain seq x y z
N MET A 1 -3.87 -53.14 -44.11
CA MET A 1 -4.69 -52.11 -43.46
C MET A 1 -3.80 -51.28 -42.56
N LYS A 2 -3.41 -50.05 -42.96
CA LYS A 2 -2.54 -49.12 -42.18
C LYS A 2 -3.42 -48.30 -41.26
N LYS A 3 -3.27 -48.45 -39.94
CA LYS A 3 -3.95 -47.64 -38.93
C LYS A 3 -3.20 -46.30 -38.79
N PHE A 4 -3.86 -45.20 -39.17
CA PHE A 4 -3.38 -43.85 -38.89
C PHE A 4 -3.74 -43.50 -37.45
N ILE A 5 -2.75 -43.23 -36.63
CA ILE A 5 -2.91 -42.68 -35.28
C ILE A 5 -2.84 -41.17 -35.41
N ILE A 6 -3.99 -40.47 -35.21
CA ILE A 6 -4.05 -39.03 -35.15
C ILE A 6 -3.69 -38.62 -33.72
N VAL A 7 -2.51 -37.99 -33.54
CA VAL A 7 -2.12 -37.38 -32.28
C VAL A 7 -2.70 -35.95 -32.23
N ILE A 8 -3.73 -35.78 -31.41
CA ILE A 8 -4.31 -34.44 -31.15
C ILE A 8 -3.42 -33.74 -30.14
N MET A 9 -2.65 -32.73 -30.60
CA MET A 9 -1.87 -31.86 -29.75
C MET A 9 -2.82 -30.85 -29.11
N VAL A 10 -3.17 -31.03 -27.84
CA VAL A 10 -3.93 -30.05 -27.06
C VAL A 10 -2.97 -28.92 -26.63
N SER A 11 -3.02 -27.82 -27.34
CA SER A 11 -2.30 -26.61 -26.96
C SER A 11 -2.98 -25.96 -25.76
N HIS A 12 -2.34 -26.02 -24.60
CA HIS A 12 -2.78 -25.29 -23.41
C HIS A 12 -2.38 -23.84 -23.56
N PHE A 13 -3.34 -22.98 -23.88
CA PHE A 13 -3.18 -21.54 -23.76
C PHE A 13 -3.16 -21.16 -22.26
N VAL A 14 -1.98 -20.95 -21.69
CA VAL A 14 -1.83 -20.28 -20.40
C VAL A 14 -2.06 -18.79 -20.64
N THR A 15 -3.26 -18.31 -20.33
CA THR A 15 -3.55 -16.87 -20.21
C THR A 15 -2.78 -16.35 -19.00
N SER A 16 -1.61 -15.74 -19.24
CA SER A 16 -0.90 -14.97 -18.22
C SER A 16 -1.74 -13.72 -17.91
N CYS A 17 -2.34 -13.67 -16.73
CA CYS A 17 -2.95 -12.46 -16.23
C CYS A 17 -1.81 -11.51 -15.84
N SER A 18 -1.49 -10.56 -16.68
CA SER A 18 -0.48 -9.52 -16.42
C SER A 18 -1.16 -8.44 -15.58
N THR A 19 -0.87 -8.41 -14.28
CA THR A 19 -1.29 -7.32 -13.40
C THR A 19 -0.65 -6.02 -13.87
N THR A 20 -1.46 -5.04 -14.24
CA THR A 20 -0.97 -3.75 -14.76
C THR A 20 -0.55 -2.85 -13.61
N MET A 21 0.75 -2.55 -13.51
CA MET A 21 1.30 -1.63 -12.51
C MET A 21 0.95 -0.17 -12.85
N ASN A 22 0.56 0.61 -11.83
CA ASN A 22 0.24 2.05 -11.95
C ASN A 22 -0.91 2.35 -12.93
N GLN A 23 -1.94 1.52 -12.93
CA GLN A 23 -3.10 1.73 -13.78
C GLN A 23 -3.84 3.02 -13.40
N ALA A 24 -4.00 3.91 -14.37
CA ALA A 24 -4.73 5.17 -14.20
C ALA A 24 -6.10 5.11 -14.87
N VAL A 25 -7.14 5.49 -14.11
CA VAL A 25 -8.51 5.61 -14.60
C VAL A 25 -9.04 7.05 -14.40
N TYR A 26 -10.11 7.41 -15.12
CA TYR A 26 -10.72 8.73 -14.96
C TYR A 26 -11.67 8.73 -13.77
N ASP A 27 -11.39 9.58 -12.78
CA ASP A 27 -12.29 9.85 -11.66
C ASP A 27 -13.30 10.94 -12.01
N LYS A 28 -14.56 10.56 -12.14
CA LYS A 28 -15.65 11.46 -12.51
C LYS A 28 -15.90 12.56 -11.46
N GLN A 29 -15.64 12.28 -10.19
CA GLN A 29 -15.92 13.21 -9.09
C GLN A 29 -14.87 14.32 -9.02
N SER A 30 -13.59 13.99 -9.08
CA SER A 30 -12.51 14.99 -9.11
C SER A 30 -12.22 15.53 -10.52
N LYS A 31 -12.82 14.95 -11.56
CA LYS A 31 -12.61 15.28 -12.98
C LYS A 31 -11.14 15.18 -13.42
N THR A 32 -10.41 14.26 -12.84
CA THR A 32 -8.99 14.01 -13.12
C THR A 32 -8.68 12.50 -13.10
N LYS A 33 -7.42 12.12 -13.21
CA LYS A 33 -6.98 10.73 -13.09
C LYS A 33 -6.92 10.31 -11.62
N MET A 34 -7.20 9.04 -11.35
CA MET A 34 -6.82 8.34 -10.13
C MET A 34 -6.12 7.02 -10.49
N LEU A 35 -5.24 6.54 -9.62
CA LEU A 35 -4.63 5.21 -9.72
C LEU A 35 -5.57 4.17 -9.11
N VAL A 36 -5.53 2.95 -9.65
CA VAL A 36 -6.22 1.77 -9.11
C VAL A 36 -5.33 0.53 -9.21
N GLY A 37 -5.46 -0.38 -8.25
CA GLY A 37 -4.68 -1.61 -8.19
C GLY A 37 -3.23 -1.41 -7.77
N LEU A 38 -2.39 -2.40 -8.08
CA LEU A 38 -0.99 -2.39 -7.72
C LEU A 38 -0.25 -1.19 -8.32
N SER A 39 0.52 -0.54 -7.47
CA SER A 39 1.28 0.66 -7.83
C SER A 39 2.63 0.70 -7.13
N ASN A 40 3.46 1.66 -7.52
CA ASN A 40 4.72 1.95 -6.87
C ASN A 40 4.95 3.46 -6.78
N ARG A 41 6.05 3.87 -6.15
CA ARG A 41 6.44 5.27 -6.02
C ARG A 41 6.47 6.00 -7.37
N GLY A 42 6.96 5.34 -8.43
CA GLY A 42 7.03 5.93 -9.76
C GLY A 42 5.69 6.39 -10.32
N GLY A 43 4.59 5.66 -10.01
CA GLY A 43 3.23 6.08 -10.38
C GLY A 43 2.78 7.34 -9.63
N LEU A 44 3.12 7.45 -8.33
CA LEU A 44 2.78 8.62 -7.51
C LEU A 44 3.63 9.87 -7.84
N GLN A 45 4.80 9.68 -8.45
CA GLN A 45 5.68 10.77 -8.86
C GLN A 45 5.38 11.30 -10.27
N GLN A 46 4.33 10.84 -10.92
CA GLN A 46 3.86 11.37 -12.20
C GLN A 46 2.68 12.33 -12.01
N ASP A 47 2.48 13.21 -12.99
CA ASP A 47 1.33 14.11 -12.98
C ASP A 47 0.01 13.33 -13.15
N PRO A 48 -1.03 13.73 -12.40
CA PRO A 48 -1.14 14.92 -11.54
C PRO A 48 -0.75 14.68 -10.07
N PHE A 49 -0.18 13.52 -9.72
CA PHE A 49 0.05 13.09 -8.33
C PHE A 49 1.34 13.68 -7.75
N SER A 50 2.34 13.92 -8.58
CA SER A 50 3.66 14.45 -8.20
C SER A 50 3.61 15.76 -7.38
N VAL A 51 2.64 16.61 -7.65
CA VAL A 51 2.50 17.91 -6.99
C VAL A 51 2.33 17.77 -5.47
N TRP A 52 1.35 16.97 -5.04
CA TRP A 52 1.11 16.75 -3.61
C TRP A 52 2.14 15.78 -3.01
N PHE A 53 2.60 14.79 -3.80
CA PHE A 53 3.59 13.82 -3.33
C PHE A 53 4.90 14.54 -2.91
N ASN A 54 5.48 15.32 -3.81
CA ASN A 54 6.73 16.01 -3.55
C ASN A 54 6.61 17.06 -2.43
N LYS A 55 5.46 17.76 -2.35
CA LYS A 55 5.19 18.74 -1.30
C LYS A 55 5.21 18.09 0.09
N GLU A 56 4.41 17.06 0.30
CA GLU A 56 4.27 16.42 1.61
C GLU A 56 5.52 15.63 1.99
N TYR A 57 6.16 14.95 1.04
CA TYR A 57 7.43 14.27 1.24
C TYR A 57 8.52 15.23 1.70
N GLY A 58 8.66 16.39 1.04
CA GLY A 58 9.71 17.37 1.37
C GLY A 58 9.44 18.16 2.65
N ALA A 59 8.19 18.34 3.03
CA ALA A 59 7.81 19.12 4.20
C ALA A 59 7.82 18.31 5.52
N TYR A 60 7.83 16.98 5.45
CA TYR A 60 7.72 16.14 6.63
C TYR A 60 9.01 16.09 7.44
N ALA A 61 8.93 16.53 8.69
CA ALA A 61 10.05 16.47 9.66
C ALA A 61 9.97 15.16 10.45
N LEU A 62 11.06 14.38 10.41
CA LEU A 62 11.11 13.06 11.04
C LEU A 62 11.47 13.14 12.53
N ASN A 63 10.80 12.33 13.36
CA ASN A 63 11.26 12.01 14.71
C ASN A 63 12.41 10.99 14.61
N LYS A 64 13.62 11.43 14.92
CA LYS A 64 14.84 10.62 14.73
C LYS A 64 14.90 9.39 15.62
N GLU A 65 14.39 9.49 16.84
CA GLU A 65 14.35 8.41 17.81
C GLU A 65 13.45 7.28 17.32
N ALA A 66 12.24 7.59 16.90
CA ALA A 66 11.30 6.62 16.35
C ALA A 66 11.80 6.00 15.03
N VAL A 67 12.39 6.81 14.14
CA VAL A 67 13.03 6.32 12.91
C VAL A 67 14.13 5.31 13.21
N GLN A 68 14.93 5.53 14.27
CA GLN A 68 15.98 4.57 14.63
C GLN A 68 15.42 3.23 15.09
N VAL A 69 14.28 3.21 15.79
CA VAL A 69 13.57 1.96 16.17
C VAL A 69 13.15 1.20 14.92
N ILE A 70 12.52 1.88 13.96
CA ILE A 70 12.08 1.26 12.70
C ILE A 70 13.29 0.71 11.93
N LYS A 71 14.39 1.48 11.86
CA LYS A 71 15.61 1.08 11.14
C LYS A 71 16.21 -0.21 11.68
N ASN A 72 16.24 -0.39 12.99
CA ASN A 72 16.81 -1.58 13.64
C ASN A 72 16.07 -2.88 13.29
N ASP A 73 14.82 -2.80 12.89
CA ASP A 73 13.99 -3.97 12.57
C ASP A 73 13.51 -3.99 11.10
N SER A 74 13.92 -3.00 10.32
CA SER A 74 13.43 -2.79 8.94
C SER A 74 13.63 -3.99 8.02
N GLU A 75 14.70 -4.78 8.21
CA GLU A 75 14.99 -5.99 7.42
C GLU A 75 14.00 -7.13 7.66
N ASN A 76 13.28 -7.12 8.78
CA ASN A 76 12.32 -8.16 9.15
C ASN A 76 10.87 -7.79 8.79
N LEU A 77 10.66 -6.55 8.31
CA LEU A 77 9.32 -6.03 8.01
C LEU A 77 8.96 -6.23 6.54
N SER A 78 7.68 -6.48 6.30
CA SER A 78 7.02 -6.20 5.03
C SER A 78 5.78 -5.35 5.28
N ILE A 79 5.38 -4.58 4.27
CA ILE A 79 4.35 -3.55 4.39
C ILE A 79 3.33 -3.71 3.29
N MET A 80 2.04 -3.68 3.65
CA MET A 80 0.96 -3.40 2.71
C MET A 80 0.40 -2.01 2.99
N LEU A 81 0.27 -1.22 1.94
CA LEU A 81 -0.23 0.15 2.03
C LEU A 81 -1.39 0.34 1.06
N PHE A 82 -2.59 0.45 1.61
CA PHE A 82 -3.79 0.77 0.87
C PHE A 82 -4.00 2.28 0.85
N MET A 83 -4.27 2.85 -0.30
CA MET A 83 -4.51 4.28 -0.43
C MET A 83 -5.53 4.60 -1.53
N GLY A 84 -6.03 5.83 -1.55
CA GLY A 84 -6.75 6.39 -2.69
C GLY A 84 -6.10 7.70 -3.13
N THR A 85 -5.67 7.82 -4.38
CA THR A 85 -5.11 9.09 -4.90
C THR A 85 -6.13 10.23 -4.92
N TRP A 86 -7.40 9.92 -4.73
CA TRP A 86 -8.52 10.84 -4.54
C TRP A 86 -8.70 11.30 -3.09
N CYS A 87 -8.18 10.54 -2.10
CA CYS A 87 -8.35 10.81 -0.67
C CYS A 87 -7.33 11.84 -0.16
N GLY A 88 -7.80 12.84 0.60
CA GLY A 88 -6.95 13.88 1.16
C GLY A 88 -5.94 13.35 2.17
N ASP A 89 -6.35 12.42 3.04
CA ASP A 89 -5.49 11.81 4.04
C ASP A 89 -4.42 10.93 3.38
N SER A 90 -4.78 10.16 2.35
CA SER A 90 -3.80 9.40 1.57
C SER A 90 -2.75 10.30 0.93
N ARG A 91 -3.16 11.43 0.35
CA ARG A 91 -2.24 12.42 -0.26
C ARG A 91 -1.30 13.05 0.76
N ARG A 92 -1.73 13.17 2.01
CA ARG A 92 -0.92 13.70 3.11
C ARG A 92 0.02 12.64 3.67
N GLU A 93 -0.51 11.46 4.03
CA GLU A 93 0.25 10.49 4.82
C GLU A 93 1.17 9.59 3.97
N VAL A 94 0.76 9.21 2.75
CA VAL A 94 1.56 8.27 1.94
C VAL A 94 2.94 8.83 1.56
N PRO A 95 3.09 10.09 1.13
CA PRO A 95 4.43 10.65 0.90
C PRO A 95 5.30 10.70 2.16
N ARG A 96 4.69 10.93 3.34
CA ARG A 96 5.37 10.93 4.64
C ARG A 96 5.85 9.53 5.02
N ILE A 97 5.04 8.50 4.73
CA ILE A 97 5.46 7.10 4.87
C ILE A 97 6.69 6.84 4.00
N TYR A 98 6.68 7.22 2.74
CA TYR A 98 7.86 7.09 1.88
C TYR A 98 9.07 7.85 2.42
N ARG A 99 8.88 9.02 3.04
CA ARG A 99 9.96 9.77 3.70
C ARG A 99 10.57 9.01 4.87
N ILE A 100 9.76 8.28 5.65
CA ILE A 100 10.23 7.42 6.73
C ILE A 100 10.97 6.22 6.15
N LEU A 101 10.40 5.54 5.15
CA LEU A 101 11.01 4.37 4.51
C LEU A 101 12.39 4.68 3.93
N ASP A 102 12.57 5.84 3.30
CA ASP A 102 13.88 6.29 2.80
C ASP A 102 14.87 6.54 3.94
N ALA A 103 14.41 7.11 5.06
CA ALA A 103 15.30 7.39 6.20
C ALA A 103 15.82 6.12 6.89
N VAL A 104 15.10 5.00 6.74
CA VAL A 104 15.51 3.70 7.29
C VAL A 104 16.14 2.77 6.25
N ASP A 105 16.38 3.24 5.03
CA ASP A 105 16.90 2.47 3.90
C ASP A 105 16.04 1.21 3.61
N PHE A 106 14.71 1.36 3.68
CA PHE A 106 13.78 0.24 3.51
C PHE A 106 13.79 -0.29 2.07
N ASP A 107 13.86 -1.61 1.94
CA ASP A 107 13.76 -2.26 0.63
C ASP A 107 12.31 -2.22 0.10
N GLU A 108 12.03 -1.37 -0.90
CA GLU A 108 10.72 -1.21 -1.49
C GLU A 108 10.16 -2.48 -2.14
N SER A 109 10.96 -3.49 -2.42
CA SER A 109 10.45 -4.79 -2.88
C SER A 109 9.57 -5.49 -1.84
N ARG A 110 9.66 -5.06 -0.58
CA ARG A 110 8.84 -5.53 0.55
C ARG A 110 7.68 -4.59 0.89
N LEU A 111 7.45 -3.56 0.08
CA LEU A 111 6.28 -2.68 0.13
C LEU A 111 5.32 -3.05 -0.99
N THR A 112 4.10 -3.42 -0.64
CA THR A 112 2.99 -3.57 -1.58
C THR A 112 2.08 -2.36 -1.47
N LEU A 113 2.04 -1.53 -2.50
CA LEU A 113 1.16 -0.36 -2.58
C LEU A 113 -0.05 -0.69 -3.45
N ILE A 114 -1.25 -0.54 -2.88
CA ILE A 114 -2.52 -0.78 -3.56
C ILE A 114 -3.35 0.50 -3.56
N ASN A 115 -3.71 0.96 -4.76
CA ASN A 115 -4.63 2.08 -4.93
C ASN A 115 -6.07 1.58 -5.08
N MET A 116 -6.95 2.15 -4.29
CA MET A 116 -8.37 1.81 -4.24
C MET A 116 -9.21 2.88 -4.94
N ASP A 117 -10.31 2.45 -5.54
CA ASP A 117 -11.34 3.35 -6.04
C ASP A 117 -12.10 4.04 -4.88
N ARG A 118 -13.12 4.84 -5.19
CA ARG A 118 -13.87 5.58 -4.18
C ARG A 118 -14.78 4.70 -3.33
N GLU A 119 -15.14 3.55 -3.83
CA GLU A 119 -15.89 2.52 -3.13
C GLU A 119 -14.99 1.65 -2.25
N LYS A 120 -13.68 1.91 -2.28
CA LYS A 120 -12.61 1.17 -1.58
C LYS A 120 -12.49 -0.28 -2.07
N ASN A 121 -12.57 -0.45 -3.38
CA ASN A 121 -12.24 -1.69 -4.05
C ASN A 121 -10.96 -1.52 -4.88
N SER A 122 -10.20 -2.58 -5.00
CA SER A 122 -9.10 -2.70 -5.96
C SER A 122 -9.53 -3.63 -7.13
N PRO A 123 -8.96 -3.48 -8.33
CA PRO A 123 -9.37 -4.28 -9.48
C PRO A 123 -9.24 -5.78 -9.30
N ASP A 124 -8.21 -6.22 -8.56
CA ASP A 124 -7.90 -7.64 -8.34
C ASP A 124 -8.35 -8.12 -6.93
N GLY A 125 -9.00 -7.26 -6.12
CA GLY A 125 -9.57 -7.61 -4.82
C GLY A 125 -8.54 -7.83 -3.72
N GLU A 126 -7.39 -7.12 -3.78
CA GLU A 126 -6.29 -7.27 -2.82
C GLU A 126 -6.68 -6.88 -1.38
N GLU A 127 -7.74 -6.10 -1.20
CA GLU A 127 -8.31 -5.73 0.09
C GLU A 127 -9.15 -6.83 0.74
N THR A 128 -9.52 -7.88 -0.03
CA THR A 128 -10.45 -8.91 0.42
C THR A 128 -9.93 -9.64 1.67
N GLY A 129 -10.74 -9.66 2.72
CA GLY A 129 -10.41 -10.29 3.99
C GLY A 129 -9.48 -9.49 4.90
N LEU A 130 -9.00 -8.30 4.47
CA LEU A 130 -8.10 -7.44 5.24
C LEU A 130 -8.82 -6.35 6.03
N ASN A 131 -10.13 -6.24 5.92
CA ASN A 131 -10.95 -5.26 6.64
C ASN A 131 -10.51 -3.81 6.38
N ILE A 132 -10.38 -3.42 5.10
CA ILE A 132 -9.94 -2.09 4.68
C ILE A 132 -11.16 -1.18 4.52
N HIS A 133 -11.48 -0.37 5.53
CA HIS A 133 -12.62 0.54 5.53
C HIS A 133 -12.25 2.01 5.37
N HIS A 134 -10.98 2.36 5.63
CA HIS A 134 -10.45 3.72 5.53
C HIS A 134 -9.12 3.72 4.76
N VAL A 135 -8.81 4.83 4.11
CA VAL A 135 -7.55 4.99 3.39
C VAL A 135 -6.92 6.35 3.74
N PRO A 136 -5.59 6.36 3.98
CA PRO A 136 -4.68 5.22 3.85
C PRO A 136 -4.80 4.23 5.01
N THR A 137 -4.51 2.96 4.73
CA THR A 137 -4.27 1.96 5.77
C THR A 137 -2.88 1.35 5.53
N LEU A 138 -2.00 1.56 6.50
CA LEU A 138 -0.65 0.98 6.54
C LEU A 138 -0.66 -0.25 7.43
N ILE A 139 -0.35 -1.43 6.89
CA ILE A 139 -0.29 -2.68 7.63
C ILE A 139 1.15 -3.15 7.72
N LEU A 140 1.64 -3.39 8.92
CA LEU A 140 2.98 -3.90 9.20
C LEU A 140 2.93 -5.41 9.43
N TYR A 141 3.79 -6.14 8.74
CA TYR A 141 3.94 -7.59 8.88
C TYR A 141 5.34 -7.94 9.32
N LYS A 142 5.45 -8.98 10.15
CA LYS A 142 6.69 -9.63 10.52
C LYS A 142 6.51 -11.14 10.41
N ASN A 143 7.40 -11.83 9.68
CA ASN A 143 7.26 -13.27 9.42
C ASN A 143 5.88 -13.66 8.85
N SER A 144 5.37 -12.87 7.89
CA SER A 144 4.05 -13.03 7.27
C SER A 144 2.84 -12.90 8.19
N SER A 145 3.04 -12.49 9.45
CA SER A 145 1.97 -12.21 10.41
C SER A 145 1.80 -10.70 10.58
N GLU A 146 0.58 -10.20 10.53
CA GLU A 146 0.30 -8.80 10.85
C GLU A 146 0.66 -8.55 12.32
N ILE A 147 1.48 -7.51 12.55
CA ILE A 147 1.86 -7.06 13.90
C ILE A 147 1.10 -5.80 14.34
N GLY A 148 0.46 -5.10 13.40
CA GLY A 148 -0.39 -3.94 13.63
C GLY A 148 -0.57 -3.11 12.38
N ARG A 149 -1.43 -2.09 12.49
CA ARG A 149 -1.76 -1.18 11.38
C ARG A 149 -2.03 0.23 11.84
N VAL A 150 -1.73 1.21 10.98
CA VAL A 150 -2.15 2.61 11.13
C VAL A 150 -3.28 2.88 10.14
N ILE A 151 -4.41 3.42 10.61
CA ILE A 151 -5.60 3.64 9.79
C ILE A 151 -5.86 5.15 9.68
N GLU A 152 -5.95 5.64 8.44
CA GLU A 152 -6.25 7.00 8.00
C GLU A 152 -5.22 8.04 8.44
N SER A 153 -4.99 8.20 9.73
CA SER A 153 -3.99 9.11 10.29
C SER A 153 -3.37 8.51 11.55
N PRO A 154 -2.13 8.88 11.90
CA PRO A 154 -1.50 8.39 13.12
C PRO A 154 -2.19 8.95 14.37
N ILE A 155 -1.96 8.28 15.51
CA ILE A 155 -2.37 8.74 16.84
C ILE A 155 -1.40 9.80 17.37
N GLN A 156 -0.08 9.58 17.19
CA GLN A 156 0.98 10.53 17.55
C GLN A 156 1.64 11.08 16.29
N SER A 157 2.59 10.36 15.74
CA SER A 157 3.17 10.55 14.42
C SER A 157 3.29 9.21 13.72
N LEU A 158 3.47 9.19 12.40
CA LEU A 158 3.57 7.95 11.64
C LEU A 158 4.70 7.05 12.17
N GLU A 159 5.88 7.63 12.38
CA GLU A 159 7.05 6.89 12.85
C GLU A 159 6.93 6.46 14.32
N GLU A 160 6.28 7.25 15.18
CA GLU A 160 6.05 6.86 16.58
C GLU A 160 5.05 5.71 16.67
N ASP A 161 3.96 5.76 15.89
CA ASP A 161 2.98 4.68 15.82
C ASP A 161 3.61 3.41 15.23
N MET A 162 4.39 3.54 14.14
CA MET A 162 5.12 2.41 13.56
C MET A 162 6.11 1.80 14.57
N ALA A 163 6.85 2.63 15.29
CA ALA A 163 7.82 2.18 16.30
C ALA A 163 7.12 1.45 17.45
N ALA A 164 5.99 1.97 17.96
CA ALA A 164 5.19 1.33 19.00
C ALA A 164 4.69 -0.06 18.55
N ILE A 165 4.17 -0.17 17.32
CA ILE A 165 3.74 -1.46 16.74
C ILE A 165 4.92 -2.44 16.64
N ILE A 166 6.08 -2.00 16.14
CA ILE A 166 7.28 -2.82 15.97
C ILE A 166 7.80 -3.36 17.31
N ASN A 167 7.76 -2.53 18.36
CA ASN A 167 8.16 -2.89 19.72
C ASN A 167 7.14 -3.80 20.43
N GLY A 168 5.96 -4.05 19.82
CA GLY A 168 4.87 -4.80 20.46
C GLY A 168 4.21 -4.05 21.61
N GLU A 169 4.28 -2.74 21.62
CA GLU A 169 3.60 -1.89 22.61
C GLU A 169 2.09 -1.92 22.38
N ARG A 170 1.32 -1.57 23.42
CA ARG A 170 -0.14 -1.48 23.27
C ARG A 170 -0.50 -0.32 22.36
N TYR A 171 -0.94 -0.65 21.15
CA TYR A 171 -1.36 0.30 20.13
C TYR A 171 -2.80 0.00 19.69
N THR A 172 -3.63 1.03 19.61
CA THR A 172 -5.01 0.93 19.11
C THR A 172 -5.16 1.96 18.00
N PRO A 173 -5.30 1.52 16.73
CA PRO A 173 -5.47 2.45 15.61
C PRO A 173 -6.82 3.16 15.67
N ASN A 174 -6.93 4.27 14.94
CA ASN A 174 -8.22 4.89 14.67
C ASN A 174 -9.17 3.84 14.04
N TYR A 175 -10.47 3.96 14.32
CA TYR A 175 -11.51 3.07 13.74
C TYR A 175 -11.30 1.58 14.01
N SER A 176 -10.60 1.22 15.10
CA SER A 176 -10.40 -0.18 15.50
C SER A 176 -11.70 -0.96 15.73
N ASP A 177 -12.79 -0.27 16.05
CA ASP A 177 -14.12 -0.84 16.33
C ASP A 177 -14.96 -1.03 15.05
N PHE A 178 -14.47 -0.58 13.89
CA PHE A 178 -15.20 -0.64 12.64
C PHE A 178 -15.30 -2.10 12.17
N GLY A 179 -16.53 -2.61 12.07
CA GLY A 179 -16.79 -4.00 11.65
C GLY A 179 -16.62 -5.07 12.75
N ALA A 180 -16.50 -4.66 14.02
CA ALA A 180 -16.41 -5.57 15.18
C ALA A 180 -17.78 -6.09 15.67
N ASN A 181 -18.86 -5.98 14.86
CA ASN A 181 -20.21 -6.46 15.20
C ASN A 181 -20.53 -7.79 14.51
#